data_f0f66bbdafa4536dfa0464d959d9d265
#
_entry.id   f0f66bbdafa4536dfa0464d959d9d265
#
_cell.length_a   1.000
_cell.length_b   1.000
_cell.length_c   1.000
_cell.angle_alpha   90.00
_cell.angle_beta   90.00
_cell.angle_gamma   90.00
#
_symmetry.space_group_name_H-M   'P 1'
#
loop_
_entity.id
_entity.type
_entity.pdbx_description
1 polymer ?
#
loop_
_entity_poly.entity_id
_entity_poly.type
_entity_poly.pdbx_seq_one_letter_code
_entity_poly.pdbx_strand_id
1 'polypeptide(L)'
;RLAARQILTSLIENKSADFGEQKFGGYEFEDWGWRKYDRIPELFLNHVISLEPGNYSELIESKSGFHILYVVERRSTLIQDKIVRYRAKHILKRVDDERNDQAAFESLKEIKTRVLAGERFEYFAKRFSDDEKSAENEGDLGWAYQGDYVPSFEREAMKLELGEISDPIRTPFGYHLIMIIDKVQEKVSPKRKLTLAKNLIREKRARDVVREWISDMRANSFIDKKI
;
A
#
# COMPACT_ATOMS: atom_id res chain seq x y z
N ARG A 1 7.56 20.86 30.29
CA ARG A 1 7.79 21.16 28.86
C ARG A 1 9.21 21.74 28.61
N LEU A 2 9.65 22.77 29.39
CA LEU A 2 10.98 23.36 29.22
C LEU A 2 12.09 22.32 29.47
N ALA A 3 12.00 21.59 30.57
CA ALA A 3 12.95 20.54 30.93
C ALA A 3 12.99 19.41 29.89
N ALA A 4 11.84 18.97 29.36
CA ALA A 4 11.78 17.96 28.31
C ALA A 4 12.43 18.43 26.99
N ARG A 5 12.34 19.71 26.65
CA ARG A 5 13.06 20.28 25.51
C ARG A 5 14.58 20.30 25.72
N GLN A 6 15.03 20.66 26.91
CA GLN A 6 16.47 20.65 27.26
C GLN A 6 17.06 19.25 27.14
N ILE A 7 16.30 18.22 27.55
CA ILE A 7 16.72 16.82 27.39
C ILE A 7 16.80 16.44 25.92
N LEU A 8 15.78 16.74 25.13
CA LEU A 8 15.80 16.45 23.71
C LEU A 8 17.03 17.09 23.02
N THR A 9 17.33 18.35 23.34
CA THR A 9 18.51 19.03 22.83
C THR A 9 19.80 18.30 23.24
N SER A 10 19.92 17.93 24.52
CA SER A 10 21.08 17.20 25.03
C SER A 10 21.24 15.82 24.38
N LEU A 11 20.14 15.08 24.13
CA LEU A 11 20.16 13.78 23.45
C LEU A 11 20.61 13.90 22.00
N ILE A 12 20.16 14.93 21.29
CA ILE A 12 20.55 15.20 19.90
C ILE A 12 22.03 15.59 19.81
N GLU A 13 22.52 16.45 20.70
CA GLU A 13 23.89 16.94 20.70
C GLU A 13 24.90 15.84 21.04
N ASN A 14 24.59 15.01 22.03
CA ASN A 14 25.52 13.96 22.49
C ASN A 14 25.59 12.74 21.58
N LYS A 15 24.67 12.58 20.61
CA LYS A 15 24.55 11.42 19.70
C LYS A 15 24.74 10.05 20.40
N SER A 16 24.55 10.03 21.71
CA SER A 16 24.78 8.83 22.52
C SER A 16 23.52 7.99 22.51
N ALA A 17 23.57 6.88 21.78
CA ALA A 17 22.58 5.81 21.86
C ALA A 17 22.83 4.88 23.06
N ASP A 18 23.75 5.26 23.96
CA ASP A 18 24.00 4.48 25.17
C ASP A 18 22.96 4.84 26.24
N PHE A 19 21.84 4.14 26.17
CA PHE A 19 20.72 4.26 27.12
C PHE A 19 20.97 3.47 28.41
N GLY A 20 22.20 3.02 28.66
CA GLY A 20 22.57 2.32 29.89
C GLY A 20 22.44 3.22 31.10
N GLU A 21 21.52 2.89 32.01
CA GLU A 21 21.37 3.36 33.41
C GLU A 21 21.46 4.87 33.71
N GLN A 22 21.46 5.76 32.73
CA GLN A 22 21.45 7.19 32.96
C GLN A 22 20.04 7.65 33.34
N LYS A 23 19.79 7.66 34.65
CA LYS A 23 18.68 8.41 35.26
C LYS A 23 18.93 9.91 35.03
N PHE A 24 18.47 10.44 33.95
CA PHE A 24 18.39 11.87 33.74
C PHE A 24 17.31 12.43 34.67
N GLY A 25 17.69 12.87 35.88
CA GLY A 25 16.92 13.82 36.71
C GLY A 25 15.40 13.60 36.83
N GLY A 26 14.93 12.35 37.05
CA GLY A 26 13.49 12.05 37.21
C GLY A 26 12.74 11.62 35.94
N TYR A 27 13.44 11.28 34.88
CA TYR A 27 12.85 10.73 33.64
C TYR A 27 13.01 9.22 33.59
N GLU A 28 11.98 8.55 33.10
CA GLU A 28 12.00 7.11 32.89
C GLU A 28 12.39 6.81 31.43
N PHE A 29 13.36 5.93 31.26
CA PHE A 29 13.70 5.33 30.01
C PHE A 29 13.08 3.93 29.92
N GLU A 30 12.40 3.64 28.82
CA GLU A 30 11.80 2.34 28.56
C GLU A 30 12.25 1.83 27.20
N ASP A 31 12.95 0.70 27.17
CA ASP A 31 13.23 -0.02 25.93
C ASP A 31 12.04 -0.93 25.59
N TRP A 32 11.36 -0.60 24.52
CA TRP A 32 10.24 -1.41 24.04
C TRP A 32 10.67 -2.62 23.24
N GLY A 33 11.94 -2.78 22.92
CA GLY A 33 12.47 -3.81 22.06
C GLY A 33 11.76 -3.81 20.68
N TRP A 34 11.75 -4.95 20.02
CA TRP A 34 11.07 -5.10 18.73
C TRP A 34 9.55 -5.05 18.87
N ARG A 35 8.95 -4.04 18.27
CA ARG A 35 7.48 -3.89 18.21
C ARG A 35 6.99 -3.90 16.79
N LYS A 36 5.86 -4.61 16.55
CA LYS A 36 5.11 -4.49 15.30
C LYS A 36 4.35 -3.17 15.29
N TYR A 37 4.16 -2.56 14.13
CA TYR A 37 3.44 -1.29 14.01
C TYR A 37 2.02 -1.32 14.62
N ASP A 38 1.32 -2.45 14.53
CA ASP A 38 -0.01 -2.65 15.10
C ASP A 38 -0.03 -2.74 16.63
N ARG A 39 1.14 -2.85 17.26
CA ARG A 39 1.34 -2.87 18.71
C ARG A 39 1.90 -1.56 19.28
N ILE A 40 2.11 -0.57 18.42
CA ILE A 40 2.53 0.76 18.83
C ILE A 40 1.27 1.60 19.10
N PRO A 41 1.18 2.32 20.25
CA PRO A 41 0.09 3.23 20.52
C PRO A 41 -0.10 4.26 19.41
N GLU A 42 -1.35 4.59 19.10
CA GLU A 42 -1.69 5.47 17.96
C GLU A 42 -1.02 6.85 18.05
N LEU A 43 -0.88 7.37 19.28
CA LEU A 43 -0.17 8.61 19.56
C LEU A 43 1.27 8.62 19.03
N PHE A 44 1.97 7.49 19.13
CA PHE A 44 3.38 7.37 18.74
C PHE A 44 3.57 6.85 17.32
N LEU A 45 2.56 6.18 16.75
CA LEU A 45 2.68 5.49 15.47
C LEU A 45 3.12 6.42 14.33
N ASN A 46 2.54 7.61 14.24
CA ASN A 46 2.87 8.58 13.19
C ASN A 46 4.33 9.04 13.29
N HIS A 47 4.81 9.27 14.51
CA HIS A 47 6.19 9.68 14.76
C HIS A 47 7.16 8.54 14.45
N VAL A 48 6.89 7.32 14.91
CA VAL A 48 7.72 6.15 14.62
C VAL A 48 7.84 5.89 13.13
N ILE A 49 6.75 6.00 12.35
CA ILE A 49 6.76 5.72 10.91
C ILE A 49 7.57 6.75 10.14
N SER A 50 7.51 8.03 10.51
CA SER A 50 8.22 9.12 9.85
C SER A 50 9.68 9.27 10.27
N LEU A 51 10.05 8.72 11.44
CA LEU A 51 11.37 8.87 12.03
C LEU A 51 12.36 7.89 11.40
N GLU A 52 13.48 8.37 10.88
CA GLU A 52 14.53 7.48 10.39
C GLU A 52 15.28 6.81 11.58
N PRO A 53 15.75 5.56 11.42
CA PRO A 53 16.57 4.92 12.45
C PRO A 53 17.78 5.75 12.85
N GLY A 54 18.10 5.76 14.14
CA GLY A 54 19.18 6.58 14.70
C GLY A 54 18.77 8.01 15.05
N ASN A 55 17.49 8.38 14.90
CA ASN A 55 17.01 9.72 15.20
C ASN A 55 15.99 9.76 16.33
N TYR A 56 15.90 10.93 16.97
CA TYR A 56 14.89 11.23 17.98
C TYR A 56 13.67 11.92 17.36
N SER A 57 12.49 11.67 17.95
CA SER A 57 11.26 12.40 17.60
C SER A 57 11.29 13.82 18.16
N GLU A 58 10.38 14.64 17.64
CA GLU A 58 9.97 15.84 18.36
C GLU A 58 9.33 15.46 19.70
N LEU A 59 9.15 16.48 20.57
CA LEU A 59 8.49 16.29 21.86
C LEU A 59 7.00 16.00 21.66
N ILE A 60 6.56 14.83 22.12
CA ILE A 60 5.18 14.35 22.02
C ILE A 60 4.50 14.57 23.37
N GLU A 61 3.36 15.24 23.36
CA GLU A 61 2.56 15.50 24.56
C GLU A 61 1.42 14.50 24.70
N SER A 62 1.22 13.96 25.90
CA SER A 62 0.12 13.06 26.25
C SER A 62 -0.48 13.43 27.60
N LYS A 63 -1.53 12.72 28.01
CA LYS A 63 -2.12 12.89 29.33
C LYS A 63 -1.18 12.48 30.49
N SER A 64 -0.23 11.59 30.21
CA SER A 64 0.77 11.11 31.21
C SER A 64 2.05 11.94 31.21
N GLY A 65 2.22 12.88 30.28
CA GLY A 65 3.42 13.73 30.24
C GLY A 65 3.99 13.93 28.84
N PHE A 66 5.29 14.17 28.78
CA PHE A 66 6.04 14.39 27.56
C PHE A 66 6.86 13.16 27.20
N HIS A 67 6.87 12.80 25.92
CA HIS A 67 7.59 11.64 25.41
C HIS A 67 8.55 12.06 24.30
N ILE A 68 9.71 11.42 24.26
CA ILE A 68 10.68 11.48 23.20
C ILE A 68 10.91 10.03 22.74
N LEU A 69 10.74 9.78 21.45
CA LEU A 69 10.97 8.47 20.87
C LEU A 69 12.31 8.44 20.17
N TYR A 70 12.97 7.29 20.25
CA TYR A 70 14.17 7.00 19.48
C TYR A 70 13.96 5.68 18.73
N VAL A 71 14.17 5.68 17.43
CA VAL A 71 14.08 4.47 16.63
C VAL A 71 15.48 3.91 16.44
N VAL A 72 15.79 2.85 17.20
CA VAL A 72 17.10 2.19 17.13
C VAL A 72 17.31 1.56 15.76
N GLU A 73 16.37 0.73 15.35
CA GLU A 73 16.46 -0.02 14.10
C GLU A 73 15.04 -0.25 13.52
N ARG A 74 14.98 -0.43 12.21
CA ARG A 74 13.74 -0.78 11.52
C ARG A 74 13.96 -2.02 10.68
N ARG A 75 13.16 -3.05 10.94
CA ARG A 75 13.06 -4.24 10.09
C ARG A 75 11.71 -4.20 9.39
N SER A 76 11.69 -3.74 8.18
CA SER A 76 10.45 -3.66 7.40
C SER A 76 10.52 -4.53 6.17
N THR A 77 9.65 -5.54 6.13
CA THR A 77 9.28 -6.23 4.90
C THR A 77 8.03 -5.62 4.25
N LEU A 78 7.33 -4.70 4.95
CA LEU A 78 6.00 -4.23 4.57
C LEU A 78 5.99 -2.86 3.87
N ILE A 79 7.01 -2.02 4.14
CA ILE A 79 7.12 -0.72 3.47
C ILE A 79 8.52 -0.66 2.87
N GLN A 80 8.61 -0.94 1.60
CA GLN A 80 9.86 -0.81 0.87
C GLN A 80 10.27 0.66 0.83
N ASP A 81 11.57 0.94 0.94
CA ASP A 81 12.11 2.30 0.80
C ASP A 81 11.96 2.84 -0.62
N LYS A 82 11.75 1.94 -1.56
CA LYS A 82 11.49 2.23 -2.96
C LYS A 82 10.13 1.69 -3.35
N ILE A 83 9.38 2.46 -4.08
CA ILE A 83 8.10 2.08 -4.67
C ILE A 83 8.18 2.19 -6.18
N VAL A 84 7.54 1.28 -6.86
CA VAL A 84 7.39 1.37 -8.31
C VAL A 84 6.16 2.23 -8.60
N ARG A 85 6.38 3.29 -9.35
CA ARG A 85 5.34 4.06 -10.01
C ARG A 85 5.34 3.65 -11.47
N TYR A 86 4.18 3.40 -12.02
CA TYR A 86 4.03 2.97 -13.41
C TYR A 86 2.92 3.72 -14.10
N ARG A 87 3.00 3.81 -15.41
CA ARG A 87 1.98 4.35 -16.28
C ARG A 87 1.56 3.25 -17.24
N ALA A 88 0.27 2.99 -17.28
CA ALA A 88 -0.30 1.91 -18.07
C ALA A 88 -1.42 2.43 -18.96
N LYS A 89 -1.58 1.78 -20.11
CA LYS A 89 -2.79 1.83 -20.92
C LYS A 89 -3.57 0.55 -20.71
N HIS A 90 -4.90 0.63 -20.79
CA HIS A 90 -5.72 -0.56 -20.74
C HIS A 90 -6.90 -0.51 -21.71
N ILE A 91 -7.46 -1.69 -21.96
CA ILE A 91 -8.74 -1.89 -22.65
C ILE A 91 -9.58 -2.76 -21.72
N LEU A 92 -10.75 -2.28 -21.33
CA LEU A 92 -11.71 -3.02 -20.52
C LEU A 92 -12.80 -3.61 -21.43
N LYS A 93 -13.16 -4.86 -21.17
CA LYS A 93 -14.40 -5.50 -21.62
C LYS A 93 -15.21 -5.92 -20.42
N ARG A 94 -16.33 -5.25 -20.18
CA ARG A 94 -17.24 -5.61 -19.11
C ARG A 94 -17.92 -6.94 -19.40
N VAL A 95 -18.23 -7.67 -18.34
CA VAL A 95 -19.03 -8.87 -18.40
C VAL A 95 -20.38 -8.52 -17.78
N ASP A 96 -21.43 -8.73 -18.53
CA ASP A 96 -22.82 -8.47 -18.20
C ASP A 96 -23.73 -9.56 -18.75
N ASP A 97 -25.03 -9.37 -18.67
CA ASP A 97 -26.02 -10.35 -19.14
C ASP A 97 -25.97 -10.58 -20.67
N GLU A 98 -25.52 -9.60 -21.44
CA GLU A 98 -25.40 -9.65 -22.89
C GLU A 98 -24.03 -10.20 -23.35
N ARG A 99 -23.00 -10.00 -22.55
CA ARG A 99 -21.63 -10.41 -22.84
C ARG A 99 -21.07 -11.31 -21.76
N ASN A 100 -20.96 -12.58 -22.05
CA ASN A 100 -20.40 -13.57 -21.14
C ASN A 100 -18.86 -13.46 -21.05
N ASP A 101 -18.30 -14.14 -20.06
CA ASP A 101 -16.86 -14.17 -19.79
C ASP A 101 -16.04 -14.59 -21.03
N GLN A 102 -16.49 -15.61 -21.76
CA GLN A 102 -15.78 -16.12 -22.93
C GLN A 102 -15.71 -15.09 -24.06
N ALA A 103 -16.82 -14.42 -24.37
CA ALA A 103 -16.87 -13.42 -25.44
C ALA A 103 -15.97 -12.21 -25.11
N ALA A 104 -15.95 -11.75 -23.85
CA ALA A 104 -15.07 -10.67 -23.39
C ALA A 104 -13.59 -11.06 -23.51
N PHE A 105 -13.25 -12.27 -23.09
CA PHE A 105 -11.90 -12.81 -23.19
C PHE A 105 -11.40 -12.93 -24.64
N GLU A 106 -12.18 -13.56 -25.51
CA GLU A 106 -11.82 -13.76 -26.93
C GLU A 106 -11.69 -12.43 -27.68
N SER A 107 -12.57 -11.47 -27.39
CA SER A 107 -12.47 -10.12 -27.96
C SER A 107 -11.14 -9.44 -27.64
N LEU A 108 -10.68 -9.50 -26.39
CA LEU A 108 -9.40 -8.92 -26.00
C LEU A 108 -8.20 -9.71 -26.54
N LYS A 109 -8.32 -11.01 -26.68
CA LYS A 109 -7.29 -11.87 -27.28
C LYS A 109 -7.11 -11.56 -28.76
N GLU A 110 -8.21 -11.33 -29.50
CA GLU A 110 -8.15 -10.87 -30.87
C GLU A 110 -7.46 -9.51 -30.99
N ILE A 111 -7.83 -8.55 -30.13
CA ILE A 111 -7.19 -7.23 -30.07
C ILE A 111 -5.69 -7.37 -29.80
N LYS A 112 -5.28 -8.20 -28.82
CA LYS A 112 -3.86 -8.46 -28.54
C LYS A 112 -3.14 -8.96 -29.80
N THR A 113 -3.72 -9.92 -30.51
CA THR A 113 -3.11 -10.47 -31.71
C THR A 113 -2.89 -9.40 -32.79
N ARG A 114 -3.85 -8.52 -32.97
CA ARG A 114 -3.78 -7.43 -33.95
C ARG A 114 -2.75 -6.37 -33.53
N VAL A 115 -2.66 -6.05 -32.24
CA VAL A 115 -1.63 -5.12 -31.76
C VAL A 115 -0.24 -5.71 -31.91
N LEU A 116 -0.06 -6.99 -31.64
CA LEU A 116 1.22 -7.69 -31.87
C LEU A 116 1.58 -7.77 -33.37
N ALA A 117 0.57 -7.71 -34.26
CA ALA A 117 0.77 -7.60 -35.71
C ALA A 117 1.08 -6.17 -36.19
N GLY A 118 1.17 -5.19 -35.28
CA GLY A 118 1.58 -3.81 -35.58
C GLY A 118 0.47 -2.77 -35.57
N GLU A 119 -0.77 -3.16 -35.27
CA GLU A 119 -1.85 -2.17 -35.13
C GLU A 119 -1.71 -1.44 -33.77
N ARG A 120 -2.17 -0.19 -33.73
CA ARG A 120 -1.99 0.65 -32.54
C ARG A 120 -2.94 0.26 -31.41
N PHE A 121 -2.41 0.06 -30.22
CA PHE A 121 -3.18 -0.21 -28.99
C PHE A 121 -4.20 0.90 -28.72
N GLU A 122 -3.80 2.15 -28.92
CA GLU A 122 -4.61 3.35 -28.71
C GLU A 122 -5.90 3.36 -29.55
N TYR A 123 -5.82 2.87 -30.79
CA TYR A 123 -6.98 2.75 -31.67
C TYR A 123 -8.03 1.83 -31.04
N PHE A 124 -7.58 0.66 -30.53
CA PHE A 124 -8.49 -0.30 -29.90
C PHE A 124 -9.03 0.21 -28.57
N ALA A 125 -8.20 0.85 -27.76
CA ALA A 125 -8.62 1.43 -26.50
C ALA A 125 -9.74 2.47 -26.69
N LYS A 126 -9.54 3.39 -27.63
CA LYS A 126 -10.51 4.45 -27.92
C LYS A 126 -11.83 3.92 -28.47
N ARG A 127 -11.79 2.87 -29.30
CA ARG A 127 -12.96 2.38 -30.05
C ARG A 127 -13.68 1.25 -29.34
N PHE A 128 -12.99 0.43 -28.57
CA PHE A 128 -13.53 -0.83 -28.08
C PHE A 128 -13.48 -0.98 -26.55
N SER A 129 -12.85 -0.06 -25.82
CA SER A 129 -12.86 -0.13 -24.34
C SER A 129 -14.23 0.26 -23.81
N ASP A 130 -14.71 -0.51 -22.83
CA ASP A 130 -15.92 -0.21 -22.07
C ASP A 130 -15.64 0.73 -20.88
N ASP A 131 -14.38 1.15 -20.67
CA ASP A 131 -14.01 2.23 -19.76
C ASP A 131 -13.93 3.55 -20.54
N GLU A 132 -15.05 4.24 -20.63
CA GLU A 132 -15.21 5.48 -21.41
C GLU A 132 -14.17 6.53 -21.02
N LYS A 133 -13.88 6.65 -19.70
CA LYS A 133 -12.99 7.67 -19.18
C LYS A 133 -11.54 7.49 -19.67
N SER A 134 -11.02 6.27 -19.68
CA SER A 134 -9.69 6.01 -20.20
C SER A 134 -9.69 5.92 -21.75
N ALA A 135 -10.80 5.47 -22.35
CA ALA A 135 -10.93 5.40 -23.81
C ALA A 135 -10.76 6.76 -24.49
N GLU A 136 -11.31 7.84 -23.92
CA GLU A 136 -11.10 9.21 -24.38
C GLU A 136 -9.63 9.60 -24.47
N ASN A 137 -8.82 9.07 -23.54
CA ASN A 137 -7.38 9.26 -23.44
C ASN A 137 -6.58 8.09 -24.03
N GLU A 138 -7.13 7.40 -25.06
CA GLU A 138 -6.43 6.31 -25.74
C GLU A 138 -6.02 5.15 -24.82
N GLY A 139 -6.82 4.91 -23.78
CA GLY A 139 -6.62 3.89 -22.77
C GLY A 139 -5.68 4.26 -21.64
N ASP A 140 -5.10 5.46 -21.65
CA ASP A 140 -4.12 5.90 -20.66
C ASP A 140 -4.76 6.12 -19.29
N LEU A 141 -4.23 5.40 -18.29
CA LEU A 141 -4.66 5.49 -16.90
C LEU A 141 -3.87 6.53 -16.09
N GLY A 142 -2.87 7.16 -16.71
CA GLY A 142 -1.94 8.04 -16.02
C GLY A 142 -0.96 7.29 -15.12
N TRP A 143 -0.28 8.04 -14.27
CA TRP A 143 0.67 7.50 -13.31
C TRP A 143 -0.04 6.93 -12.08
N ALA A 144 0.29 5.70 -11.74
CA ALA A 144 -0.21 5.00 -10.57
C ALA A 144 0.93 4.41 -9.72
N TYR A 145 0.68 4.26 -8.44
CA TYR A 145 1.54 3.53 -7.53
C TYR A 145 1.00 2.12 -7.28
N GLN A 146 1.87 1.26 -6.83
CA GLN A 146 1.44 -0.03 -6.31
C GLN A 146 0.45 0.18 -5.15
N GLY A 147 -0.73 -0.44 -5.22
CA GLY A 147 -1.86 -0.30 -4.29
C GLY A 147 -2.99 0.60 -4.79
N ASP A 148 -2.86 1.23 -5.96
CA ASP A 148 -3.87 2.13 -6.50
C ASP A 148 -4.96 1.38 -7.30
N TYR A 149 -4.66 0.17 -7.81
CA TYR A 149 -5.59 -0.67 -8.55
C TYR A 149 -5.91 -1.99 -7.84
N VAL A 150 -6.91 -2.71 -8.33
CA VAL A 150 -7.27 -4.02 -7.79
C VAL A 150 -6.12 -5.03 -7.93
N PRO A 151 -5.96 -5.95 -6.95
CA PRO A 151 -4.77 -6.81 -6.87
C PRO A 151 -4.51 -7.67 -8.10
N SER A 152 -5.56 -8.10 -8.83
CA SER A 152 -5.41 -8.88 -10.07
C SER A 152 -4.79 -8.05 -11.19
N PHE A 153 -5.21 -6.79 -11.34
CA PHE A 153 -4.66 -5.86 -12.32
C PHE A 153 -3.19 -5.55 -12.01
N GLU A 154 -2.90 -5.16 -10.77
CA GLU A 154 -1.54 -4.79 -10.36
C GLU A 154 -0.54 -5.91 -10.49
N ARG A 155 -0.93 -7.11 -10.09
CA ARG A 155 -0.07 -8.28 -10.17
C ARG A 155 0.40 -8.54 -11.61
N GLU A 156 -0.46 -8.30 -12.58
CA GLU A 156 -0.10 -8.43 -13.99
C GLU A 156 0.71 -7.24 -14.48
N ALA A 157 0.28 -6.03 -14.20
CA ALA A 157 1.00 -4.80 -14.57
C ALA A 157 2.46 -4.79 -14.05
N MET A 158 2.70 -5.36 -12.86
CA MET A 158 4.05 -5.44 -12.29
C MET A 158 4.98 -6.42 -13.01
N LYS A 159 4.46 -7.48 -13.62
CA LYS A 159 5.24 -8.47 -14.38
C LYS A 159 5.67 -7.97 -15.75
N LEU A 160 4.84 -7.14 -16.37
CA LEU A 160 5.07 -6.66 -17.72
C LEU A 160 6.28 -5.74 -17.82
N GLU A 161 7.04 -5.88 -18.89
CA GLU A 161 8.10 -4.94 -19.28
C GLU A 161 7.53 -3.73 -20.04
N LEU A 162 8.38 -2.73 -20.30
CA LEU A 162 7.97 -1.54 -21.07
C LEU A 162 7.55 -1.93 -22.50
N GLY A 163 6.37 -1.51 -22.88
CA GLY A 163 5.78 -1.81 -24.19
C GLY A 163 5.14 -3.21 -24.30
N GLU A 164 5.26 -4.03 -23.28
CA GLU A 164 4.66 -5.36 -23.24
C GLU A 164 3.16 -5.30 -22.96
N ILE A 165 2.42 -6.22 -23.59
CA ILE A 165 0.97 -6.34 -23.47
C ILE A 165 0.62 -7.64 -22.74
N SER A 166 -0.22 -7.55 -21.72
CA SER A 166 -0.69 -8.71 -20.95
C SER A 166 -1.51 -9.68 -21.82
N ASP A 167 -1.74 -10.87 -21.29
CA ASP A 167 -2.93 -11.63 -21.66
C ASP A 167 -4.20 -10.97 -21.08
N PRO A 168 -5.39 -11.28 -21.62
CA PRO A 168 -6.63 -10.83 -20.99
C PRO A 168 -6.77 -11.33 -19.57
N ILE A 169 -6.86 -10.43 -18.59
CA ILE A 169 -6.98 -10.75 -17.16
C ILE A 169 -8.36 -10.44 -16.62
N ARG A 170 -8.86 -11.30 -15.76
CA ARG A 170 -10.16 -11.12 -15.07
C ARG A 170 -10.01 -10.26 -13.83
N THR A 171 -10.86 -9.25 -13.69
CA THR A 171 -11.04 -8.43 -12.49
C THR A 171 -12.53 -8.37 -12.11
N PRO A 172 -12.90 -7.79 -10.96
CA PRO A 172 -14.30 -7.54 -10.63
C PRO A 172 -15.06 -6.68 -11.64
N PHE A 173 -14.34 -5.90 -12.47
CA PHE A 173 -14.94 -4.99 -13.46
C PHE A 173 -15.13 -5.62 -14.85
N GLY A 174 -14.52 -6.77 -15.12
CA GLY A 174 -14.50 -7.42 -16.43
C GLY A 174 -13.12 -7.92 -16.78
N TYR A 175 -12.87 -8.10 -18.08
CA TYR A 175 -11.55 -8.45 -18.61
C TYR A 175 -10.78 -7.22 -19.03
N HIS A 176 -9.48 -7.21 -18.74
CA HIS A 176 -8.57 -6.13 -19.11
C HIS A 176 -7.42 -6.66 -19.98
N LEU A 177 -7.04 -5.86 -20.95
CA LEU A 177 -5.77 -5.95 -21.65
C LEU A 177 -4.93 -4.76 -21.19
N ILE A 178 -3.69 -4.99 -20.73
CA ILE A 178 -2.85 -3.98 -20.12
C ILE A 178 -1.56 -3.84 -20.94
N MET A 179 -1.11 -2.60 -21.15
CA MET A 179 0.20 -2.29 -21.72
C MET A 179 0.93 -1.30 -20.83
N ILE A 180 2.18 -1.59 -20.46
CA ILE A 180 3.01 -0.69 -19.66
C ILE A 180 3.74 0.27 -20.61
N ILE A 181 3.58 1.57 -20.36
CA ILE A 181 4.21 2.63 -21.17
C ILE A 181 5.35 3.34 -20.46
N ASP A 182 5.39 3.27 -19.12
CA ASP A 182 6.50 3.78 -18.33
C ASP A 182 6.54 3.13 -16.95
N LYS A 183 7.75 3.02 -16.36
CA LYS A 183 7.98 2.39 -15.06
C LYS A 183 9.17 3.05 -14.37
N VAL A 184 8.93 3.68 -13.21
CA VAL A 184 9.95 4.40 -12.45
C VAL A 184 10.01 3.88 -11.04
N GLN A 185 11.21 3.59 -10.56
CA GLN A 185 11.44 3.26 -9.17
C GLN A 185 11.87 4.52 -8.43
N GLU A 186 11.11 4.95 -7.46
CA GLU A 186 11.41 6.14 -6.65
C GLU A 186 11.44 5.85 -5.15
N LYS A 187 12.16 6.68 -4.39
CA LYS A 187 12.14 6.59 -2.93
C LYS A 187 10.77 7.01 -2.41
N VAL A 188 10.23 6.20 -1.51
CA VAL A 188 8.94 6.51 -0.88
C VAL A 188 9.09 7.71 0.04
N SER A 189 8.33 8.77 -0.23
CA SER A 189 8.33 9.94 0.65
C SER A 189 7.82 9.58 2.06
N PRO A 190 8.25 10.27 3.12
CA PRO A 190 7.77 10.03 4.48
C PRO A 190 6.25 10.08 4.60
N LYS A 191 5.61 11.03 3.91
CA LYS A 191 4.15 11.17 3.85
C LYS A 191 3.48 9.93 3.21
N ARG A 192 4.04 9.38 2.14
CA ARG A 192 3.52 8.19 1.48
C ARG A 192 3.75 6.94 2.34
N LYS A 193 4.92 6.80 2.98
CA LYS A 193 5.19 5.73 3.95
C LYS A 193 4.12 5.70 5.05
N LEU A 194 3.79 6.87 5.59
CA LEU A 194 2.75 7.01 6.61
C LEU A 194 1.37 6.54 6.10
N THR A 195 0.99 6.95 4.90
CA THR A 195 -0.30 6.55 4.29
C THR A 195 -0.36 5.04 4.07
N LEU A 196 0.70 4.44 3.50
CA LEU A 196 0.79 2.99 3.29
C LEU A 196 0.71 2.21 4.60
N ALA A 197 1.45 2.65 5.62
CA ALA A 197 1.39 2.03 6.95
C ALA A 197 0.00 2.08 7.58
N LYS A 198 -0.66 3.24 7.51
CA LYS A 198 -2.05 3.41 8.00
C LYS A 198 -3.02 2.48 7.29
N ASN A 199 -2.91 2.35 5.97
CA ASN A 199 -3.76 1.46 5.19
C ASN A 199 -3.54 -0.01 5.55
N LEU A 200 -2.29 -0.46 5.65
CA LEU A 200 -1.95 -1.82 6.07
C LEU A 200 -2.50 -2.15 7.47
N ILE A 201 -2.37 -1.22 8.41
CA ILE A 201 -2.88 -1.41 9.77
C ILE A 201 -4.41 -1.46 9.76
N ARG A 202 -5.07 -0.57 9.00
CA ARG A 202 -6.52 -0.53 8.87
C ARG A 202 -7.07 -1.83 8.27
N GLU A 203 -6.46 -2.32 7.20
CA GLU A 203 -6.83 -3.59 6.58
C GLU A 203 -6.64 -4.78 7.52
N LYS A 204 -5.54 -4.78 8.28
CA LYS A 204 -5.30 -5.83 9.27
C LYS A 204 -6.36 -5.81 10.36
N ARG A 205 -6.62 -4.64 10.96
CA ARG A 205 -7.65 -4.46 12.00
C ARG A 205 -9.03 -4.89 11.49
N ALA A 206 -9.39 -4.50 10.26
CA ALA A 206 -10.67 -4.91 9.66
C ALA A 206 -10.79 -6.43 9.55
N ARG A 207 -9.72 -7.13 9.11
CA ARG A 207 -9.70 -8.60 9.06
C ARG A 207 -9.80 -9.24 10.44
N ASP A 208 -9.15 -8.68 11.44
CA ASP A 208 -9.19 -9.20 12.81
C ASP A 208 -10.59 -9.03 13.42
N VAL A 209 -11.21 -7.86 13.26
CA VAL A 209 -12.61 -7.59 13.68
C VAL A 209 -13.59 -8.54 13.00
N VAL A 210 -13.48 -8.75 11.70
CA VAL A 210 -14.36 -9.71 10.98
C VAL A 210 -14.15 -11.12 11.50
N ARG A 211 -12.91 -11.52 11.79
CA ARG A 211 -12.61 -12.87 12.34
C ARG A 211 -13.21 -13.04 13.74
N GLU A 212 -13.09 -12.06 14.62
CA GLU A 212 -13.69 -12.05 15.94
C GLU A 212 -15.22 -12.14 15.83
N TRP A 213 -15.82 -11.29 14.99
CA TRP A 213 -17.27 -11.31 14.75
C TRP A 213 -17.77 -12.66 14.25
N ILE A 214 -17.08 -13.29 13.28
CA ILE A 214 -17.41 -14.64 12.80
C ILE A 214 -17.26 -15.68 13.92
N SER A 215 -16.22 -15.55 14.76
CA SER A 215 -15.99 -16.44 15.89
C SER A 215 -17.12 -16.33 16.91
N ASP A 216 -17.53 -15.12 17.26
CA ASP A 216 -18.63 -14.84 18.18
C ASP A 216 -19.98 -15.35 17.63
N MET A 217 -20.22 -15.11 16.34
CA MET A 217 -21.41 -15.64 15.67
C MET A 217 -21.45 -17.17 15.73
N ARG A 218 -20.32 -17.85 15.48
CA ARG A 218 -20.25 -19.31 15.56
C ARG A 218 -20.43 -19.84 16.97
N ALA A 219 -19.88 -19.13 17.96
CA ALA A 219 -20.02 -19.51 19.37
C ALA A 219 -21.47 -19.38 19.89
N ASN A 220 -22.20 -18.39 19.36
CA ASN A 220 -23.55 -18.05 19.78
C ASN A 220 -24.67 -18.61 18.86
N SER A 221 -24.31 -19.36 17.83
CA SER A 221 -25.26 -19.90 16.85
C SER A 221 -25.23 -21.43 16.80
N PHE A 222 -26.40 -22.05 16.71
CA PHE A 222 -26.51 -23.48 16.41
C PHE A 222 -26.32 -23.67 14.89
N ILE A 223 -25.24 -24.35 14.47
CA ILE A 223 -24.95 -24.60 13.07
C ILE A 223 -25.32 -26.06 12.75
N ASP A 224 -26.45 -26.27 12.09
CA ASP A 224 -26.81 -27.57 11.52
C ASP A 224 -26.18 -27.70 10.12
N LYS A 225 -25.17 -28.58 10.00
CA LYS A 225 -24.60 -28.93 8.70
C LYS A 225 -25.38 -30.12 8.13
N LYS A 226 -26.29 -29.84 7.20
CA LYS A 226 -26.83 -30.92 6.34
C LYS A 226 -25.75 -31.36 5.36
N ILE A 227 -25.25 -32.58 5.53
CA ILE A 227 -24.33 -33.28 4.64
C ILE A 227 -25.12 -33.82 3.45
#